data_e3591322c10669ccccba85dc6d256255
#
_entry.id   e3591322c10669ccccba85dc6d256255
#
_cell.length_a   1.000
_cell.length_b   1.000
_cell.length_c   1.000
_cell.angle_alpha   90.00
_cell.angle_beta   90.00
_cell.angle_gamma   90.00
#
_symmetry.space_group_name_H-M   'P 1'
#
loop_
_entity.id
_entity.type
_entity.pdbx_description
1 polymer ?
#
loop_
_entity_poly.entity_id
_entity_poly.type
_entity_poly.pdbx_seq_one_letter_code
_entity_poly.pdbx_strand_id
1 'polypeptide(L)'
;MEQKVKQDIRIGENIRKLRKQQGLGQTDLVRILQIDGCDMTRECLVKIERCTQHIQATQLQAIRKALNTSYEALIDGESEN
;
A
#
# COMPACT_ATOMS: atom_id res chain seq x y z
N MET A 1 -24.83 -3.60 -5.11
CA MET A 1 -24.40 -3.52 -4.82
C MET A 1 -23.34 -3.25 -4.51
N GLU A 2 -22.81 -3.06 -4.42
CA GLU A 2 -21.92 -2.87 -4.28
C GLU A 2 -21.28 -2.82 -3.34
N GLN A 3 -20.74 -3.02 -2.93
CA GLN A 3 -20.15 -3.06 -2.10
C GLN A 3 -19.38 -2.25 -1.72
N LYS A 4 -19.30 -1.57 -1.34
CA LYS A 4 -18.69 -0.79 -1.02
C LYS A 4 -17.80 -0.96 -0.29
N VAL A 5 -17.35 -0.97 -0.19
CA VAL A 5 -16.44 -1.28 0.20
C VAL A 5 -15.73 -0.58 1.15
N LYS A 6 -16.11 -0.47 2.20
CA LYS A 6 -15.50 0.11 3.21
C LYS A 6 -14.28 -0.52 3.57
N GLN A 7 -14.11 -1.72 3.35
CA GLN A 7 -12.94 -2.37 3.73
C GLN A 7 -11.81 -1.89 2.92
N ASP A 8 -12.07 -1.34 1.82
CA ASP A 8 -11.05 -0.82 1.00
C ASP A 8 -10.27 0.23 1.71
N ILE A 9 -10.88 0.83 2.66
CA ILE A 9 -10.24 1.88 3.38
C ILE A 9 -9.08 1.42 4.16
N ARG A 10 -9.06 0.19 4.60
CA ARG A 10 -8.00 -0.29 5.41
C ARG A 10 -6.73 -0.60 4.68
N ILE A 11 -6.79 -0.78 3.37
CA ILE A 11 -5.59 -1.12 2.62
C ILE A 11 -4.54 -0.03 2.76
N GLY A 12 -4.95 1.23 2.65
CA GLY A 12 -4.01 2.33 2.78
C GLY A 12 -3.38 2.39 4.15
N GLU A 13 -4.18 2.18 5.19
CA GLU A 13 -3.67 2.17 6.55
C GLU A 13 -2.71 1.03 6.76
N ASN A 14 -3.00 -0.12 6.19
CA ASN A 14 -2.15 -1.28 6.33
C ASN A 14 -0.80 -1.07 5.63
N ILE A 15 -0.83 -0.43 4.48
CA ILE A 15 0.39 -0.09 3.76
C ILE A 15 1.26 0.82 4.63
N ARG A 16 0.64 1.84 5.20
CA ARG A 16 1.37 2.79 6.03
C ARG A 16 1.99 2.09 7.23
N LYS A 17 1.24 1.23 7.87
CA LYS A 17 1.70 0.51 9.02
C LYS A 17 2.89 -0.37 8.70
N LEU A 18 2.78 -1.15 7.63
CA LEU A 18 3.86 -2.04 7.24
C LEU A 18 5.09 -1.26 6.81
N ARG A 19 4.90 -0.16 6.10
CA ARG A 19 6.00 0.69 5.67
C ARG A 19 6.76 1.20 6.89
N LYS A 20 6.03 1.70 7.87
CA LYS A 20 6.65 2.24 9.07
C LYS A 20 7.34 1.16 9.90
N GLN A 21 6.78 -0.02 9.93
CA GLN A 21 7.41 -1.12 10.63
C GLN A 21 8.76 -1.46 10.04
N GLN A 22 8.94 -1.21 8.75
CA GLN A 22 10.20 -1.48 8.09
C GLN A 22 11.13 -0.28 8.08
N GLY A 23 10.74 0.79 8.74
CA GLY A 23 11.59 1.97 8.82
C GLY A 23 11.68 2.76 7.54
N LEU A 24 10.70 2.61 6.64
CA LEU A 24 10.73 3.30 5.36
C LEU A 24 9.91 4.57 5.39
N GLY A 25 10.45 5.64 4.84
CA GLY A 25 9.65 6.83 4.61
C GLY A 25 8.86 6.66 3.33
N GLN A 26 7.95 7.58 3.05
CA GLN A 26 7.16 7.51 1.84
C GLN A 26 8.04 7.64 0.60
N THR A 27 9.02 8.52 0.66
CA THR A 27 9.95 8.70 -0.45
C THR A 27 10.74 7.42 -0.70
N ASP A 28 11.12 6.72 0.38
CA ASP A 28 11.87 5.48 0.23
C ASP A 28 11.04 4.43 -0.50
N LEU A 29 9.79 4.29 -0.12
CA LEU A 29 8.93 3.30 -0.75
C LEU A 29 8.68 3.65 -2.21
N VAL A 30 8.43 4.93 -2.49
CA VAL A 30 8.19 5.37 -3.86
C VAL A 30 9.41 5.08 -4.72
N ARG A 31 10.60 5.29 -4.18
CA ARG A 31 11.82 5.03 -4.94
C ARG A 31 11.93 3.54 -5.28
N ILE A 32 11.64 2.68 -4.32
CA ILE A 32 11.67 1.24 -4.56
C ILE A 32 10.65 0.87 -5.64
N LEU A 33 9.46 1.43 -5.56
CA LEU A 33 8.43 1.14 -6.53
C LEU A 33 8.82 1.60 -7.93
N GLN A 34 9.41 2.77 -8.04
CA GLN A 34 9.81 3.29 -9.34
C GLN A 34 10.92 2.47 -9.95
N ILE A 35 11.87 2.04 -9.15
CA ILE A 35 12.95 1.18 -9.64
C ILE A 35 12.36 -0.13 -10.17
N ASP A 36 11.30 -0.59 -9.55
CA ASP A 36 10.66 -1.83 -9.95
C ASP A 36 9.66 -1.66 -11.09
N GLY A 37 9.57 -0.47 -11.63
CA GLY A 37 8.70 -0.21 -12.77
C GLY A 37 7.31 0.30 -12.44
N CYS A 38 7.02 0.54 -11.19
CA CYS A 38 5.72 1.07 -10.80
C CYS A 38 5.81 2.58 -10.74
N ASP A 39 5.06 3.23 -11.61
CA ASP A 39 5.17 4.67 -11.78
C ASP A 39 4.30 5.41 -10.77
N MET A 40 4.60 5.27 -9.52
CA MET A 40 3.84 5.92 -8.46
C MET A 40 4.60 7.12 -7.92
N THR A 41 3.89 8.22 -7.70
CA THR A 41 4.50 9.40 -7.12
C THR A 41 4.28 9.39 -5.61
N ARG A 42 5.03 10.22 -4.91
CA ARG A 42 4.85 10.34 -3.48
C ARG A 42 3.45 10.84 -3.14
N GLU A 43 2.93 11.79 -3.93
CA GLU A 43 1.58 12.29 -3.71
C GLU A 43 0.54 11.21 -3.85
N CYS A 44 0.71 10.33 -4.82
CA CYS A 44 -0.19 9.23 -5.01
C CYS A 44 -0.15 8.31 -3.79
N LEU A 45 1.03 7.99 -3.31
CA LEU A 45 1.18 7.13 -2.14
C LEU A 45 0.54 7.76 -0.90
N VAL A 46 0.74 9.06 -0.73
CA VAL A 46 0.14 9.76 0.39
C VAL A 46 -1.38 9.63 0.36
N LYS A 47 -1.97 9.81 -0.80
CA LYS A 47 -3.41 9.72 -0.92
C LYS A 47 -3.93 8.31 -0.69
N ILE A 48 -3.19 7.32 -1.16
CA ILE A 48 -3.55 5.93 -0.95
C ILE A 48 -3.49 5.61 0.55
N GLU A 49 -2.44 6.06 1.21
CA GLU A 49 -2.29 5.78 2.65
C GLU A 49 -3.34 6.51 3.48
N ARG A 50 -3.83 7.63 2.99
CA ARG A 50 -4.89 8.36 3.67
C ARG A 50 -6.26 7.84 3.30
N CYS A 51 -6.31 6.87 2.41
CA CYS A 51 -7.55 6.27 1.96
C CYS A 51 -8.44 7.25 1.22
N THR A 52 -7.84 8.25 0.60
CA THR A 52 -8.57 9.23 -0.19
C THR A 52 -8.46 8.94 -1.69
N GLN A 53 -7.76 7.88 -2.04
CA GLN A 53 -7.61 7.47 -3.42
C GLN A 53 -7.59 5.94 -3.46
N HIS A 54 -8.31 5.36 -4.40
CA HIS A 54 -8.32 3.91 -4.54
C HIS A 54 -6.98 3.45 -5.09
N ILE A 55 -6.58 2.26 -4.69
CA ILE A 55 -5.35 1.68 -5.20
C ILE A 55 -5.72 0.75 -6.34
N GLN A 56 -4.91 0.78 -7.38
CA GLN A 56 -5.11 -0.11 -8.51
C GLN A 56 -4.45 -1.45 -8.22
N ALA A 57 -4.94 -2.51 -8.86
CA ALA A 57 -4.42 -3.85 -8.62
C ALA A 57 -2.92 -3.94 -8.91
N THR A 58 -2.46 -3.29 -9.97
CA THR A 58 -1.04 -3.32 -10.30
C THR A 58 -0.20 -2.60 -9.26
N GLN A 59 -0.75 -1.54 -8.67
CA GLN A 59 -0.06 -0.81 -7.61
C GLN A 59 0.01 -1.67 -6.34
N LEU A 60 -1.09 -2.35 -6.03
CA LEU A 60 -1.12 -3.20 -4.86
C LEU A 60 -0.10 -4.34 -4.99
N GLN A 61 0.00 -4.91 -6.18
CA GLN A 61 0.94 -5.96 -6.46
C GLN A 61 2.38 -5.47 -6.26
N ALA A 62 2.67 -4.27 -6.76
CA ALA A 62 4.01 -3.70 -6.65
C ALA A 62 4.36 -3.39 -5.19
N ILE A 63 3.39 -2.88 -4.44
CA ILE A 63 3.61 -2.56 -3.04
C ILE A 63 3.83 -3.83 -2.23
N ARG A 64 3.06 -4.88 -2.52
CA ARG A 64 3.24 -6.15 -1.84
C ARG A 64 4.67 -6.65 -2.00
N LYS A 65 5.19 -6.54 -3.21
CA LYS A 65 6.53 -6.97 -3.49
C LYS A 65 7.54 -6.09 -2.78
N ALA A 66 7.36 -4.78 -2.88
CA ALA A 66 8.29 -3.82 -2.29
C ALA A 66 8.37 -3.97 -0.78
N LEU A 67 7.27 -4.25 -0.13
CA LEU A 67 7.23 -4.41 1.32
C LEU A 67 7.47 -5.85 1.75
N ASN A 68 7.62 -6.75 0.78
CA ASN A 68 7.87 -8.15 1.04
C ASN A 68 6.83 -8.73 2.00
N THR A 69 5.58 -8.50 1.67
CA THR A 69 4.48 -8.91 2.52
C THR A 69 3.47 -9.72 1.72
N SER A 70 2.35 -10.03 2.30
CA SER A 70 1.30 -10.79 1.62
C SER A 70 0.11 -9.91 1.33
N TYR A 71 -0.74 -10.35 0.40
CA TYR A 71 -1.97 -9.64 0.12
C TYR A 71 -2.87 -9.66 1.36
N GLU A 72 -2.84 -10.76 2.11
CA GLU A 72 -3.64 -10.85 3.32
C GLU A 72 -3.25 -9.79 4.32
N ALA A 73 -1.96 -9.55 4.48
CA ALA A 73 -1.51 -8.52 5.41
C ALA A 73 -1.95 -7.14 4.95
N LEU A 74 -1.94 -6.90 3.64
CA LEU A 74 -2.33 -5.61 3.10
C LEU A 74 -3.84 -5.40 3.16
N ILE A 75 -4.60 -6.44 2.92
CA ILE A 75 -6.06 -6.32 2.82
C ILE A 75 -6.71 -6.48 4.19
N ASP A 76 -6.28 -7.47 4.95
CA ASP A 76 -6.90 -7.77 6.22
C ASP A 76 -6.21 -7.11 7.41
N GLY A 77 -5.01 -6.62 7.21
CA GLY A 77 -4.27 -6.00 8.29
C GLY A 77 -3.68 -6.96 9.29
N GLU A 78 -3.64 -8.27 8.99
CA GLU A 78 -3.17 -9.24 9.90
C GLU A 78 -1.75 -9.38 9.81
N SER A 79 -1.10 -9.22 10.78
CA SER A 79 0.22 -9.47 10.71
C SER A 79 0.53 -10.71 11.26
N GLU A 80 0.73 -11.27 11.38
CA GLU A 80 1.05 -12.30 11.83
C GLU A 80 1.79 -12.45 12.65
N ASN A 81 1.99 -12.51 13.13
CA ASN A 81 2.64 -12.54 13.92
C ASN A 81 3.15 -12.86 14.01
#